data_3ff54429e31487bae888c9c592aef47c
#
_entry.id   3ff54429e31487bae888c9c592aef47c
#
_cell.length_a   1.000
_cell.length_b   1.000
_cell.length_c   1.000
_cell.angle_alpha   90.00
_cell.angle_beta   90.00
_cell.angle_gamma   90.00
#
_symmetry.space_group_name_H-M   'P 1'
#
loop_
_entity.id
_entity.type
_entity.pdbx_description
1 polymer ?
#
loop_
_entity_poly.entity_id
_entity_poly.type
_entity_poly.pdbx_seq_one_letter_code
_entity_poly.pdbx_strand_id
1 'polypeptide(L)'
;MNKYLIDLLSDVNTVIIPGFGALTVVNRANKDYMFMPYLKYDDGLLVDFIAQKENWTKDEVKDLIAKYVHDISITINKGGTYDFTDIGSFKMAGEEIVFENWKEKTYFTKTTAPSTIIVETSEEVISTPESSPEVEEDVEIPLETPVVTTPVVDNPAD
;
A
#
# COMPACT_ATOMS: atom_id res chain seq x y z
N MET A 1 -15.03 11.63 11.07
CA MET A 1 -13.91 10.67 11.27
C MET A 1 -12.71 11.00 10.39
N ASN A 2 -12.86 11.18 9.08
CA ASN A 2 -11.74 11.46 8.14
C ASN A 2 -10.79 12.58 8.61
N LYS A 3 -11.34 13.66 9.15
CA LYS A 3 -10.54 14.78 9.66
C LYS A 3 -9.55 14.34 10.76
N TYR A 4 -10.01 13.51 11.71
CA TYR A 4 -9.12 13.03 12.78
C TYR A 4 -8.00 12.14 12.27
N LEU A 5 -8.30 11.29 11.25
CA LEU A 5 -7.31 10.44 10.62
C LEU A 5 -6.26 11.28 9.88
N ILE A 6 -6.67 12.31 9.13
CA ILE A 6 -5.76 13.21 8.40
C ILE A 6 -4.89 13.99 9.39
N ASP A 7 -5.51 14.58 10.42
CA ASP A 7 -4.79 15.34 11.44
C ASP A 7 -3.76 14.46 12.14
N LEU A 8 -4.15 13.24 12.54
CA LEU A 8 -3.25 12.33 13.23
C LEU A 8 -2.14 11.79 12.31
N LEU A 9 -2.45 11.47 11.03
CA LEU A 9 -1.45 11.06 10.04
C LEU A 9 -0.47 12.18 9.66
N SER A 10 -0.79 13.43 9.99
CA SER A 10 0.16 14.54 9.83
C SER A 10 1.27 14.50 10.88
N ASP A 11 0.96 13.98 12.06
CA ASP A 11 1.89 13.92 13.21
C ASP A 11 2.61 12.57 13.28
N VAL A 12 1.91 11.47 12.99
CA VAL A 12 2.44 10.11 13.07
C VAL A 12 2.48 9.44 11.70
N ASN A 13 3.30 8.40 11.56
CA ASN A 13 3.44 7.68 10.28
C ASN A 13 2.35 6.62 10.09
N THR A 14 1.81 6.07 11.17
CA THR A 14 0.83 4.98 11.11
C THR A 14 -0.28 5.23 12.12
N VAL A 15 -1.51 5.06 11.68
CA VAL A 15 -2.71 5.13 12.52
C VAL A 15 -3.49 3.84 12.36
N ILE A 16 -3.72 3.15 13.48
CA ILE A 16 -4.54 1.94 13.53
C ILE A 16 -6.00 2.35 13.76
N ILE A 17 -6.88 1.84 12.92
CA ILE A 17 -8.33 1.94 13.06
C ILE A 17 -8.80 0.61 13.64
N PRO A 18 -9.17 0.57 14.92
CA PRO A 18 -9.55 -0.67 15.59
C PRO A 18 -10.64 -1.44 14.85
N GLY A 19 -10.41 -2.73 14.62
CA GLY A 19 -11.34 -3.60 13.92
C GLY A 19 -11.34 -3.50 12.38
N PHE A 20 -10.64 -2.52 11.81
CA PHE A 20 -10.59 -2.31 10.35
C PHE A 20 -9.22 -2.58 9.75
N GLY A 21 -8.21 -1.87 10.20
CA GLY A 21 -6.84 -1.96 9.69
C GLY A 21 -6.03 -0.71 10.04
N ALA A 22 -4.83 -0.58 9.47
CA ALA A 22 -3.99 0.58 9.68
C ALA A 22 -3.72 1.33 8.38
N LEU A 23 -3.64 2.66 8.48
CA LEU A 23 -3.18 3.55 7.43
C LEU A 23 -1.76 4.02 7.75
N THR A 24 -0.85 3.87 6.79
CA THR A 24 0.55 4.29 6.91
C THR A 24 0.87 5.32 5.84
N VAL A 25 1.56 6.38 6.24
CA VAL A 25 2.07 7.39 5.32
C VAL A 25 3.30 6.84 4.60
N VAL A 26 3.22 6.69 3.29
CA VAL A 26 4.35 6.30 2.43
C VAL A 26 5.14 7.53 2.01
N ASN A 27 4.45 8.58 1.61
CA ASN A 27 5.06 9.84 1.22
C ASN A 27 4.18 11.03 1.65
N ARG A 28 4.68 11.82 2.61
CA ARG A 28 3.95 12.98 3.13
C ARG A 28 3.77 14.08 2.10
N ALA A 29 4.81 14.36 1.31
CA ALA A 29 4.77 15.44 0.32
C ALA A 29 3.73 15.16 -0.76
N ASN A 30 3.54 13.91 -1.08
CA ASN A 30 2.58 13.46 -2.08
C ASN A 30 1.24 13.02 -1.50
N LYS A 31 1.08 12.96 -0.18
CA LYS A 31 -0.09 12.39 0.48
C LYS A 31 -0.36 10.95 0.03
N ASP A 32 0.70 10.15 -0.11
CA ASP A 32 0.57 8.75 -0.48
C ASP A 32 0.44 7.91 0.79
N TYR A 33 -0.57 7.06 0.81
CA TYR A 33 -0.91 6.21 1.94
C TYR A 33 -0.93 4.75 1.51
N MET A 34 -0.66 3.86 2.46
CA MET A 34 -0.78 2.43 2.32
C MET A 34 -1.72 1.90 3.39
N PHE A 35 -2.58 0.96 3.02
CA PHE A 35 -3.48 0.30 3.95
C PHE A 35 -2.96 -1.10 4.32
N MET A 36 -3.01 -1.41 5.60
CA MET A 36 -2.62 -2.71 6.16
C MET A 36 -3.82 -3.35 6.86
N PRO A 37 -4.54 -4.27 6.21
CA PRO A 37 -5.77 -4.87 6.75
C PRO A 37 -5.54 -5.79 7.95
N TYR A 38 -4.29 -6.20 8.20
CA TYR A 38 -3.97 -7.14 9.29
C TYR A 38 -3.77 -6.45 10.65
N LEU A 39 -3.47 -5.15 10.67
CA LEU A 39 -3.26 -4.38 11.88
C LEU A 39 -4.58 -3.82 12.41
N LYS A 40 -5.34 -4.65 13.13
CA LYS A 40 -6.71 -4.33 13.59
C LYS A 40 -6.81 -4.14 15.11
N TYR A 41 -5.72 -4.32 15.84
CA TYR A 41 -5.72 -4.15 17.29
C TYR A 41 -5.87 -2.67 17.67
N ASP A 42 -6.34 -2.40 18.88
CA ASP A 42 -6.43 -1.03 19.41
C ASP A 42 -5.11 -0.70 20.14
N ASP A 43 -4.33 0.23 19.60
CA ASP A 43 -3.14 0.78 20.27
C ASP A 43 -3.47 1.98 21.16
N GLY A 44 -4.74 2.39 21.16
CA GLY A 44 -5.23 3.52 21.93
C GLY A 44 -4.94 4.90 21.31
N LEU A 45 -4.07 5.00 20.33
CA LEU A 45 -3.61 6.27 19.78
C LEU A 45 -4.76 7.10 19.17
N LEU A 46 -5.56 6.48 18.32
CA LEU A 46 -6.72 7.14 17.68
C LEU A 46 -7.78 7.52 18.69
N VAL A 47 -8.05 6.62 19.66
CA VAL A 47 -9.03 6.85 20.74
C VAL A 47 -8.60 8.02 21.59
N ASP A 48 -7.35 8.05 22.04
CA ASP A 48 -6.82 9.11 22.92
C ASP A 48 -6.78 10.45 22.21
N PHE A 49 -6.39 10.47 20.93
CA PHE A 49 -6.37 11.69 20.12
C PHE A 49 -7.75 12.32 20.00
N ILE A 50 -8.78 11.53 19.65
CA ILE A 50 -10.15 12.04 19.51
C ILE A 50 -10.70 12.47 20.86
N ALA A 51 -10.49 11.66 21.91
CA ALA A 51 -10.97 11.94 23.26
C ALA A 51 -10.44 13.29 23.78
N GLN A 52 -9.15 13.56 23.59
CA GLN A 52 -8.52 14.82 23.97
C GLN A 52 -9.03 16.00 23.13
N LYS A 53 -9.20 15.79 21.83
CA LYS A 53 -9.59 16.85 20.91
C LYS A 53 -11.03 17.31 21.10
N GLU A 54 -11.93 16.37 21.35
CA GLU A 54 -13.37 16.64 21.51
C GLU A 54 -13.83 16.70 22.98
N ASN A 55 -12.92 16.44 23.93
CA ASN A 55 -13.21 16.34 25.35
C ASN A 55 -14.30 15.29 25.66
N TRP A 56 -14.22 14.15 24.97
CA TRP A 56 -15.10 12.99 25.13
C TRP A 56 -14.44 11.91 25.97
N THR A 57 -15.27 11.01 26.51
CA THR A 57 -14.77 9.81 27.16
C THR A 57 -14.21 8.82 26.12
N LYS A 58 -13.26 7.99 26.52
CA LYS A 58 -12.69 6.95 25.63
C LYS A 58 -13.75 5.97 25.14
N ASP A 59 -14.77 5.69 25.94
CA ASP A 59 -15.85 4.77 25.57
C ASP A 59 -16.74 5.37 24.48
N GLU A 60 -17.11 6.64 24.59
CA GLU A 60 -17.84 7.35 23.52
C GLU A 60 -17.06 7.37 22.20
N VAL A 61 -15.73 7.55 22.27
CA VAL A 61 -14.87 7.51 21.08
C VAL A 61 -14.80 6.11 20.48
N LYS A 62 -14.70 5.07 21.31
CA LYS A 62 -14.71 3.66 20.83
C LYS A 62 -16.01 3.34 20.11
N ASP A 63 -17.15 3.76 20.66
CA ASP A 63 -18.45 3.58 20.02
C ASP A 63 -18.54 4.32 18.69
N LEU A 64 -18.00 5.54 18.61
CA LEU A 64 -17.91 6.31 17.37
C LEU A 64 -17.07 5.58 16.31
N ILE A 65 -15.89 5.06 16.71
CA ILE A 65 -15.02 4.32 15.81
C ILE A 65 -15.70 3.02 15.33
N ALA A 66 -16.32 2.27 16.25
CA ALA A 66 -17.00 1.03 15.92
C ALA A 66 -18.14 1.26 14.91
N LYS A 67 -18.95 2.30 15.11
CA LYS A 67 -20.00 2.69 14.17
C LYS A 67 -19.42 3.06 12.82
N TYR A 68 -18.35 3.82 12.78
CA TYR A 68 -17.67 4.22 11.55
C TYR A 68 -17.14 3.02 10.76
N VAL A 69 -16.47 2.07 11.43
CA VAL A 69 -15.98 0.82 10.83
C VAL A 69 -17.13 -0.04 10.33
N HIS A 70 -18.25 -0.08 11.07
CA HIS A 70 -19.47 -0.78 10.65
C HIS A 70 -20.05 -0.20 9.35
N ASP A 71 -20.15 1.12 9.24
CA ASP A 71 -20.67 1.82 8.06
C ASP A 71 -19.77 1.57 6.82
N ILE A 72 -18.44 1.61 7.00
CA ILE A 72 -17.49 1.23 5.94
C ILE A 72 -17.74 -0.21 5.49
N SER A 73 -17.78 -1.14 6.46
CA SER A 73 -17.94 -2.57 6.19
C SER A 73 -19.23 -2.88 5.45
N ILE A 74 -20.35 -2.25 5.84
CA ILE A 74 -21.63 -2.39 5.13
C ILE A 74 -21.51 -1.92 3.69
N THR A 75 -20.88 -0.77 3.48
CA THR A 75 -20.75 -0.17 2.14
C THR A 75 -19.94 -1.05 1.22
N ILE A 76 -18.75 -1.48 1.66
CA ILE A 76 -17.85 -2.29 0.83
C ILE A 76 -18.37 -3.71 0.62
N ASN A 77 -19.01 -4.33 1.62
CA ASN A 77 -19.59 -5.68 1.51
C ASN A 77 -20.80 -5.75 0.56
N LYS A 78 -21.49 -4.63 0.36
CA LYS A 78 -22.55 -4.51 -0.67
C LYS A 78 -22.00 -4.27 -2.09
N GLY A 79 -20.67 -4.32 -2.26
CA GLY A 79 -20.00 -4.04 -3.54
C GLY A 79 -19.83 -2.56 -3.83
N GLY A 80 -20.09 -1.69 -2.84
CA GLY A 80 -19.84 -0.25 -2.96
C GLY A 80 -18.39 0.12 -2.70
N THR A 81 -18.07 1.38 -2.98
CA THR A 81 -16.79 2.00 -2.65
C THR A 81 -17.02 3.00 -1.52
N TYR A 82 -16.16 2.96 -0.50
CA TYR A 82 -16.17 3.93 0.59
C TYR A 82 -15.03 4.92 0.41
N ASP A 83 -15.38 6.20 0.22
CA ASP A 83 -14.39 7.25 -0.04
C ASP A 83 -13.95 7.93 1.26
N PHE A 84 -12.63 7.91 1.49
CA PHE A 84 -11.95 8.72 2.49
C PHE A 84 -11.44 9.97 1.82
N THR A 85 -12.08 11.09 2.06
CA THR A 85 -11.68 12.38 1.50
C THR A 85 -10.19 12.64 1.76
N ASP A 86 -9.43 13.02 0.74
CA ASP A 86 -7.99 13.31 0.77
C ASP A 86 -7.05 12.14 1.10
N ILE A 87 -7.55 10.95 1.34
CA ILE A 87 -6.74 9.76 1.62
C ILE A 87 -6.84 8.78 0.45
N GLY A 88 -8.05 8.34 0.12
CA GLY A 88 -8.29 7.34 -0.90
C GLY A 88 -9.65 6.70 -0.78
N SER A 89 -9.81 5.50 -1.32
CA SER A 89 -11.06 4.77 -1.25
C SER A 89 -10.85 3.29 -0.97
N PHE A 90 -11.84 2.69 -0.35
CA PHE A 90 -11.88 1.26 0.00
C PHE A 90 -12.99 0.58 -0.77
N LYS A 91 -12.69 -0.60 -1.30
CA LYS A 91 -13.65 -1.50 -1.94
C LYS A 91 -13.32 -2.95 -1.62
N MET A 92 -14.28 -3.86 -1.80
CA MET A 92 -14.01 -5.30 -1.78
C MET A 92 -13.55 -5.77 -3.16
N ALA A 93 -12.51 -6.59 -3.19
CA ALA A 93 -12.09 -7.35 -4.36
C ALA A 93 -12.02 -8.84 -3.95
N GLY A 94 -13.07 -9.59 -4.25
CA GLY A 94 -13.24 -10.93 -3.67
C GLY A 94 -13.49 -10.86 -2.17
N GLU A 95 -12.63 -11.48 -1.38
CA GLU A 95 -12.68 -11.48 0.10
C GLU A 95 -11.75 -10.44 0.76
N GLU A 96 -11.01 -9.68 -0.04
CA GLU A 96 -10.01 -8.75 0.46
C GLU A 96 -10.47 -7.29 0.31
N ILE A 97 -10.09 -6.47 1.31
CA ILE A 97 -10.27 -5.02 1.25
C ILE A 97 -9.12 -4.43 0.43
N VAL A 98 -9.44 -3.83 -0.70
CA VAL A 98 -8.49 -3.11 -1.55
C VAL A 98 -8.60 -1.62 -1.27
N PHE A 99 -7.45 -1.00 -1.08
CA PHE A 99 -7.30 0.44 -0.92
C PHE A 99 -6.75 1.05 -2.22
N GLU A 100 -7.41 2.08 -2.71
CA GLU A 100 -6.96 2.89 -3.86
C GLU A 100 -6.63 4.29 -3.37
N ASN A 101 -5.38 4.71 -3.54
CA ASN A 101 -4.95 6.05 -3.16
C ASN A 101 -5.69 7.10 -4.01
N TRP A 102 -6.04 8.24 -3.43
CA TRP A 102 -6.80 9.31 -4.11
C TRP A 102 -6.16 9.78 -5.42
N LYS A 103 -4.83 9.79 -5.51
CA LYS A 103 -4.11 10.20 -6.72
C LYS A 103 -4.23 9.23 -7.89
N GLU A 104 -4.34 7.95 -7.63
CA GLU A 104 -4.50 6.96 -8.70
C GLU A 104 -5.84 7.13 -9.42
N LYS A 105 -6.90 7.50 -8.71
CA LYS A 105 -8.20 7.84 -9.33
C LYS A 105 -8.11 9.00 -10.34
N THR A 106 -7.21 9.96 -10.11
CA THR A 106 -7.08 11.14 -10.97
C THR A 106 -6.39 10.82 -12.30
N TYR A 107 -5.56 9.79 -12.35
CA TYR A 107 -4.88 9.37 -13.58
C TYR A 107 -5.76 8.52 -14.50
N PHE A 108 -6.70 7.75 -13.97
CA PHE A 108 -7.58 6.91 -14.78
C PHE A 108 -8.74 7.67 -15.48
N THR A 109 -9.06 8.87 -15.04
CA THR A 109 -10.11 9.68 -15.69
C THR A 109 -9.63 10.50 -16.89
N LYS A 110 -8.33 10.46 -17.23
CA LYS A 110 -7.75 11.27 -18.32
C LYS A 110 -7.38 10.49 -19.59
N THR A 111 -7.66 9.19 -19.65
CA THR A 111 -7.36 8.42 -20.87
C THR A 111 -8.62 7.81 -21.46
N THR A 112 -9.53 8.65 -21.93
CA THR A 112 -10.50 8.27 -22.95
C THR A 112 -10.62 9.43 -23.94
N ALA A 113 -9.57 9.63 -24.72
CA ALA A 113 -9.68 10.27 -26.00
C ALA A 113 -9.26 9.24 -27.05
N PRO A 114 -10.07 8.96 -28.06
CA PRO A 114 -9.69 8.07 -29.15
C PRO A 114 -8.61 8.76 -29.98
N SER A 115 -7.36 8.30 -29.84
CA SER A 115 -6.30 8.67 -30.78
C SER A 115 -6.58 8.00 -32.10
N THR A 116 -7.09 8.77 -33.03
CA THR A 116 -7.06 8.48 -34.46
C THR A 116 -5.60 8.28 -34.86
N ILE A 117 -5.26 7.05 -35.22
CA ILE A 117 -3.97 6.72 -35.81
C ILE A 117 -3.97 7.28 -37.22
N ILE A 118 -3.28 8.39 -37.43
CA ILE A 118 -2.88 8.81 -38.77
C ILE A 118 -1.60 8.05 -39.10
N VAL A 119 -1.74 7.06 -39.96
CA VAL A 119 -0.60 6.41 -40.63
C VAL A 119 -0.13 7.36 -41.71
N GLU A 120 0.98 8.03 -41.52
CA GLU A 120 1.74 8.61 -42.61
C GLU A 120 2.87 7.68 -43.00
N THR A 121 2.68 7.08 -44.16
CA THR A 121 3.64 6.34 -44.94
C THR A 121 4.69 7.30 -45.49
N SER A 122 5.94 7.06 -45.19
CA SER A 122 7.03 7.55 -46.06
C SER A 122 8.13 6.48 -46.15
N GLU A 123 8.23 5.97 -47.33
CA GLU A 123 9.25 5.05 -47.81
C GLU A 123 10.61 5.75 -48.01
N GLU A 124 11.63 4.92 -47.99
CA GLU A 124 12.95 4.98 -48.67
C GLU A 124 14.16 5.05 -47.70
N VAL A 125 15.25 4.34 -47.82
CA VAL A 125 15.87 3.38 -48.77
C VAL A 125 17.11 2.80 -48.09
N ILE A 126 17.29 1.48 -48.23
CA ILE A 126 18.53 0.66 -48.41
C ILE A 126 19.86 1.13 -47.80
N SER A 127 20.46 0.28 -46.93
CA SER A 127 21.83 -0.32 -47.15
C SER A 127 22.21 -1.26 -46.02
N THR A 128 22.31 -2.55 -46.31
CA THR A 128 23.20 -3.57 -45.74
C THR A 128 24.52 -3.52 -46.56
N PRO A 129 25.67 -4.01 -46.09
CA PRO A 129 25.87 -5.28 -45.44
C PRO A 129 27.06 -5.40 -44.44
N GLU A 130 27.07 -6.57 -43.78
CA GLU A 130 28.24 -7.47 -43.54
C GLU A 130 29.27 -7.11 -42.44
N SER A 131 29.42 -7.89 -41.43
CA SER A 131 30.23 -9.09 -41.24
C SER A 131 30.40 -9.39 -39.74
N SER A 132 30.17 -10.64 -39.42
CA SER A 132 30.66 -11.35 -38.21
C SER A 132 32.17 -11.61 -38.35
N PRO A 133 32.97 -11.88 -37.29
CA PRO A 133 32.88 -13.17 -36.61
C PRO A 133 33.17 -13.16 -35.09
N GLU A 134 32.54 -14.12 -34.42
CA GLU A 134 33.09 -15.15 -33.52
C GLU A 134 34.41 -14.86 -32.76
N VAL A 135 34.33 -14.87 -31.39
CA VAL A 135 35.33 -15.58 -30.55
C VAL A 135 34.61 -16.02 -29.23
N GLU A 136 34.62 -17.33 -29.06
CA GLU A 136 34.38 -18.03 -27.78
C GLU A 136 35.52 -17.74 -26.82
N GLU A 137 35.22 -17.52 -25.52
CA GLU A 137 36.17 -17.88 -24.47
C GLU A 137 35.41 -18.24 -23.16
N ASP A 138 35.59 -19.48 -22.87
CA ASP A 138 35.30 -20.34 -21.75
C ASP A 138 35.95 -19.76 -20.47
N VAL A 139 35.18 -19.54 -19.38
CA VAL A 139 35.76 -19.38 -18.04
C VAL A 139 34.94 -20.13 -17.02
N GLU A 140 35.55 -21.16 -16.52
CA GLU A 140 35.16 -22.07 -15.46
C GLU A 140 34.74 -21.35 -14.14
N ILE A 141 33.69 -21.89 -13.51
CA ILE A 141 33.22 -21.56 -12.16
C ILE A 141 33.91 -22.52 -11.18
N PRO A 142 34.58 -22.05 -10.13
CA PRO A 142 34.91 -22.92 -9.00
C PRO A 142 33.76 -22.89 -7.96
N LEU A 143 33.19 -24.04 -7.71
CA LEU A 143 32.35 -24.33 -6.55
C LEU A 143 33.19 -24.24 -5.27
N GLU A 144 32.87 -23.32 -4.40
CA GLU A 144 33.24 -23.44 -2.99
C GLU A 144 32.01 -23.60 -2.11
N THR A 145 31.94 -24.74 -1.48
CA THR A 145 30.94 -25.09 -0.43
C THR A 145 31.40 -24.54 0.92
N PRO A 146 30.57 -23.83 1.68
CA PRO A 146 30.90 -23.51 3.05
C PRO A 146 30.54 -24.67 3.98
N VAL A 147 31.54 -25.09 4.73
CA VAL A 147 31.47 -26.08 5.80
C VAL A 147 30.64 -25.53 6.95
N VAL A 148 29.58 -26.26 7.30
CA VAL A 148 28.78 -26.03 8.51
C VAL A 148 29.52 -26.58 9.70
N THR A 149 30.00 -25.71 10.58
CA THR A 149 30.45 -26.11 11.94
C THR A 149 29.36 -25.74 12.95
N THR A 150 28.74 -26.74 13.49
CA THR A 150 27.86 -26.65 14.65
C THR A 150 28.71 -26.52 15.93
N PRO A 151 28.42 -25.55 16.82
CA PRO A 151 29.00 -25.61 18.17
C PRO A 151 28.19 -26.53 19.07
N VAL A 152 28.91 -27.46 19.66
CA VAL A 152 28.46 -28.34 20.74
C VAL A 152 28.22 -27.46 21.98
N VAL A 153 27.01 -27.50 22.50
CA VAL A 153 26.69 -26.92 23.82
C VAL A 153 27.00 -27.99 24.88
N ASP A 154 28.06 -27.75 25.61
CA ASP A 154 28.40 -28.50 26.82
C ASP A 154 27.62 -27.87 27.99
N ASN A 155 26.83 -28.70 28.67
CA ASN A 155 26.07 -28.34 29.86
C ASN A 155 26.68 -29.06 31.04
N PRO A 156 27.30 -28.40 32.02
CA PRO A 156 27.56 -29.04 33.32
C PRO A 156 26.44 -28.71 34.30
N ALA A 157 25.84 -29.77 34.80
CA ALA A 157 25.05 -29.78 36.01
C ALA A 157 25.94 -29.53 37.25
N ASP A 158 25.47 -28.62 38.15
CA ASP A 158 25.55 -28.83 39.62
C ASP A 158 24.61 -27.84 40.32
#